data_127b301b9765454da7c1b1062effaa8e
#
_entry.id   127b301b9765454da7c1b1062effaa8e
#
_cell.length_a   1.000
_cell.length_b   1.000
_cell.length_c   1.000
_cell.angle_alpha   90.00
_cell.angle_beta   90.00
_cell.angle_gamma   90.00
#
_symmetry.space_group_name_H-M   'P 1'
#
loop_
_entity.id
_entity.type
_entity.pdbx_description
1 polymer ?
#
loop_
_entity_poly.entity_id
_entity_poly.type
_entity_poly.pdbx_seq_one_letter_code
_entity_poly.pdbx_strand_id
1 'polypeptide(L)'
;MSGSATGEWTIFYRRLDEPTVWKTLRYKRSDGVLVSAKTYDDVYKFNRFKEAFEFAKELITEDPPTYDASVKRVCKGRGESFYLSGN
;
A
#
# COMPACT_ATOMS: atom_id res chain seq x y z
N MET A 1 -17.38 18.87 -3.08
CA MET A 1 -17.13 18.46 -3.02
C MET A 1 -16.87 17.83 -3.01
N SER A 2 -16.75 17.82 -2.87
CA SER A 2 -16.45 17.28 -2.72
C SER A 2 -15.84 16.45 -2.87
N GLY A 3 -15.75 16.16 -3.40
CA GLY A 3 -14.84 15.16 -3.78
C GLY A 3 -13.91 14.66 -2.80
N SER A 4 -14.22 14.94 -1.79
CA SER A 4 -13.40 14.52 -0.69
C SER A 4 -13.27 13.04 -0.59
N ALA A 5 -14.18 12.32 -1.18
CA ALA A 5 -14.11 10.88 -1.08
C ALA A 5 -12.97 10.31 -1.90
N THR A 6 -12.43 11.10 -2.78
CA THR A 6 -11.34 10.60 -3.59
C THR A 6 -10.05 10.86 -2.87
N GLY A 7 -9.70 10.04 -2.01
CA GLY A 7 -8.38 10.07 -1.46
C GLY A 7 -7.48 9.21 -2.30
N GLU A 8 -6.23 9.29 -2.02
CA GLU A 8 -5.29 8.36 -2.59
C GLU A 8 -4.93 7.36 -1.51
N TRP A 9 -5.15 6.10 -1.84
CA TRP A 9 -4.91 5.02 -0.89
C TRP A 9 -3.84 4.13 -1.45
N THR A 10 -3.06 3.50 -0.58
CA THR A 10 -2.06 2.56 -1.02
C THR A 10 -1.97 1.41 -0.03
N ILE A 11 -1.10 0.47 -0.35
CA ILE A 11 -0.89 -0.71 0.46
C ILE A 11 0.47 -0.60 1.13
N PHE A 12 0.46 -0.76 2.44
CA PHE A 12 1.66 -0.84 3.24
C PHE A 12 1.81 -2.30 3.60
N TYR A 13 2.90 -2.92 3.20
CA TYR A 13 3.04 -4.37 3.35
C TYR A 13 4.39 -4.73 3.94
N ARG A 14 4.45 -5.93 4.48
CA ARG A 14 5.70 -6.51 4.93
C ARG A 14 5.67 -7.98 4.63
N ARG A 15 6.84 -8.55 4.46
CA ARG A 15 6.94 -10.01 4.35
C ARG A 15 6.90 -10.60 5.75
N LEU A 16 6.25 -11.73 5.87
CA LEU A 16 6.13 -12.36 7.19
C LEU A 16 7.47 -12.86 7.71
N ASP A 17 8.41 -13.14 6.83
CA ASP A 17 9.74 -13.54 7.24
C ASP A 17 10.65 -12.35 7.53
N GLU A 18 10.17 -11.13 7.30
CA GLU A 18 10.89 -9.91 7.64
C GLU A 18 9.90 -8.92 8.25
N PRO A 19 9.35 -9.25 9.42
CA PRO A 19 8.20 -8.50 9.91
C PRO A 19 8.49 -7.08 10.36
N THR A 20 9.75 -6.71 10.48
CA THR A 20 10.09 -5.36 10.89
C THR A 20 10.27 -4.41 9.73
N VAL A 21 10.19 -4.90 8.49
CA VAL A 21 10.45 -4.08 7.33
C VAL A 21 9.16 -3.84 6.58
N TRP A 22 8.55 -2.68 6.82
CA TRP A 22 7.34 -2.28 6.11
C TRP A 22 7.73 -1.53 4.84
N LYS A 23 7.00 -1.79 3.78
CA LYS A 23 7.26 -1.18 2.48
C LYS A 23 5.95 -0.70 1.89
N THR A 24 6.05 0.26 0.99
CA THR A 24 4.89 0.80 0.28
C THR A 24 4.83 0.16 -1.10
N LEU A 25 3.65 -0.22 -1.52
CA LEU A 25 3.46 -0.94 -2.77
C LEU A 25 3.75 -0.05 -3.98
N ARG A 26 4.52 -0.56 -4.91
CA ARG A 26 4.67 0.05 -6.22
C ARG A 26 3.86 -0.71 -7.25
N TYR A 27 4.01 -2.01 -7.31
CA TYR A 27 3.17 -2.85 -8.16
C TYR A 27 3.35 -4.31 -7.75
N LYS A 28 2.47 -5.13 -8.27
CA LYS A 28 2.52 -6.57 -8.04
C LYS A 28 2.96 -7.23 -9.34
N ARG A 29 4.00 -8.03 -9.28
CA ARG A 29 4.48 -8.74 -10.44
C ARG A 29 3.51 -9.85 -10.81
N SER A 30 3.64 -10.34 -12.04
CA SER A 30 2.76 -11.39 -12.51
C SER A 30 2.93 -12.68 -11.71
N ASP A 31 4.09 -12.87 -11.09
CA ASP A 31 4.32 -14.05 -10.26
C ASP A 31 3.85 -13.86 -8.82
N GLY A 32 3.22 -12.74 -8.53
CA GLY A 32 2.67 -12.48 -7.21
C GLY A 32 3.60 -11.76 -6.25
N VAL A 33 4.83 -11.49 -6.67
CA VAL A 33 5.79 -10.81 -5.80
C VAL A 33 5.50 -9.31 -5.82
N LEU A 34 5.50 -8.70 -4.65
CA LEU A 34 5.26 -7.27 -4.53
C LEU A 34 6.57 -6.52 -4.66
N VAL A 35 6.51 -5.39 -5.35
CA VAL A 35 7.66 -4.51 -5.54
C VAL A 35 7.39 -3.22 -4.81
N SER A 36 8.37 -2.75 -4.06
CA SER A 36 8.19 -1.58 -3.21
C SER A 36 8.50 -0.29 -3.97
N ALA A 37 7.76 0.75 -3.60
CA ALA A 37 7.99 2.09 -4.12
C ALA A 37 9.12 2.74 -3.34
N LYS A 38 9.89 3.57 -4.02
CA LYS A 38 10.98 4.31 -3.38
C LYS A 38 10.70 5.79 -3.29
N THR A 39 9.79 6.29 -4.11
CA THR A 39 9.42 7.69 -4.08
C THR A 39 7.91 7.81 -4.12
N TYR A 40 7.43 9.00 -3.81
CA TYR A 40 6.00 9.26 -3.85
C TYR A 40 5.42 8.94 -5.23
N ASP A 41 6.16 9.25 -6.28
CA ASP A 41 5.65 9.06 -7.64
C ASP A 41 5.55 7.60 -8.01
N ASP A 42 6.32 6.75 -7.34
CA ASP A 42 6.29 5.32 -7.63
C ASP A 42 5.18 4.58 -6.90
N VAL A 43 4.56 5.22 -5.92
CA VAL A 43 3.56 4.56 -5.10
C VAL A 43 2.33 4.23 -5.92
N TYR A 44 1.87 2.99 -5.81
CA TYR A 44 0.62 2.59 -6.44
C TYR A 44 -0.53 3.21 -5.66
N LYS A 45 -1.36 3.97 -6.35
CA LYS A 45 -2.44 4.69 -5.71
C LYS A 45 -3.78 4.15 -6.16
N PHE A 46 -4.61 3.82 -5.21
CA PHE A 46 -5.98 3.40 -5.47
C PHE A 46 -6.88 4.60 -5.26
N ASN A 47 -7.88 4.75 -6.12
CA ASN A 47 -8.80 5.88 -6.02
C ASN A 47 -9.82 5.68 -4.90
N ARG A 48 -10.07 4.44 -4.54
CA ARG A 48 -11.09 4.14 -3.55
C ARG A 48 -10.55 3.24 -2.48
N PHE A 49 -10.96 3.52 -1.25
CA PHE A 49 -10.57 2.69 -0.13
C PHE A 49 -10.93 1.22 -0.36
N LYS A 50 -12.13 0.98 -0.89
CA LYS A 50 -12.59 -0.38 -1.08
C LYS A 50 -11.66 -1.18 -1.98
N GLU A 51 -11.18 -0.56 -3.05
CA GLU A 51 -10.28 -1.25 -3.96
C GLU A 51 -8.97 -1.60 -3.27
N ALA A 52 -8.45 -0.66 -2.51
CA ALA A 52 -7.21 -0.92 -1.76
C ALA A 52 -7.44 -1.99 -0.71
N PHE A 53 -8.57 -1.93 -0.04
CA PHE A 53 -8.90 -2.90 1.01
C PHE A 53 -9.00 -4.31 0.44
N GLU A 54 -9.63 -4.46 -0.72
CA GLU A 54 -9.76 -5.77 -1.32
C GLU A 54 -8.43 -6.32 -1.77
N PHE A 55 -7.56 -5.45 -2.27
CA PHE A 55 -6.21 -5.87 -2.61
C PHE A 55 -5.47 -6.40 -1.38
N ALA A 56 -5.52 -5.64 -0.29
CA ALA A 56 -4.85 -6.04 0.93
C ALA A 56 -5.45 -7.34 1.47
N LYS A 57 -6.75 -7.46 1.41
CA LYS A 57 -7.42 -8.65 1.92
C LYS A 57 -6.97 -9.90 1.17
N GLU A 58 -6.83 -9.80 -0.14
CA GLU A 58 -6.37 -10.95 -0.90
C GLU A 58 -4.96 -11.36 -0.49
N LEU A 59 -4.12 -10.39 -0.22
CA LEU A 59 -2.75 -10.71 0.19
C LEU A 59 -2.73 -11.45 1.51
N ILE A 60 -3.50 -11.00 2.48
CA ILE A 60 -3.42 -11.59 3.82
C ILE A 60 -4.19 -12.88 3.94
N THR A 61 -5.03 -13.20 2.94
CA THR A 61 -5.79 -14.45 2.97
C THR A 61 -5.19 -15.53 2.11
N GLU A 62 -4.02 -15.29 1.53
CA GLU A 62 -3.34 -16.33 0.78
C GLU A 62 -2.93 -17.47 1.70
N ASP A 63 -2.85 -18.66 1.13
CA ASP A 63 -2.50 -19.84 1.89
C ASP A 63 -1.43 -20.63 1.12
N PRO A 64 -0.20 -20.69 1.63
CA PRO A 64 0.25 -20.07 2.88
C PRO A 64 0.48 -18.57 2.70
N PRO A 65 0.33 -17.81 3.76
CA PRO A 65 0.51 -16.37 3.65
C PRO A 65 1.98 -16.01 3.48
N THR A 66 2.22 -15.00 2.67
CA THR A 66 3.57 -14.49 2.42
C THR A 66 3.72 -13.08 2.96
N TYR A 67 2.64 -12.33 2.95
CA TYR A 67 2.67 -10.91 3.29
C TYR A 67 1.63 -10.59 4.33
N ASP A 68 1.94 -9.56 5.12
CA ASP A 68 0.97 -8.85 5.91
C ASP A 68 0.78 -7.51 5.23
N ALA A 69 -0.44 -7.00 5.23
CA ALA A 69 -0.74 -5.78 4.47
C ALA A 69 -1.81 -4.97 5.17
N SER A 70 -1.74 -3.67 4.99
CA SER A 70 -2.77 -2.78 5.47
C SER A 70 -2.95 -1.65 4.48
N VAL A 71 -4.12 -1.02 4.53
CA VAL A 71 -4.44 0.11 3.67
C VAL A 71 -4.05 1.38 4.40
N LYS A 72 -3.35 2.25 3.70
CA LYS A 72 -2.94 3.52 4.26
C LYS A 72 -3.30 4.63 3.29
N ARG A 73 -3.54 5.79 3.84
CA ARG A 73 -3.79 6.96 3.03
C ARG A 73 -2.47 7.60 2.68
N VAL A 74 -2.30 7.94 1.41
CA VAL A 74 -1.06 8.54 0.95
C VAL A 74 -1.14 10.04 1.18
N CYS A 75 -0.16 10.57 1.90
CA CYS A 75 -0.07 11.99 2.15
C CYS A 75 1.24 12.49 1.62
N LYS A 76 1.18 13.51 0.79
CA LYS A 76 2.39 14.11 0.28
C LYS A 76 2.83 15.19 1.26
N GLY A 77 4.00 15.02 1.82
CA GLY A 77 4.55 16.00 2.74
C GLY A 77 4.94 17.26 2.01
N ARG A 78 4.97 18.35 2.74
CA ARG A 78 5.33 19.61 2.15
C ARG A 78 6.80 19.69 1.91
N GLY A 79 7.20 19.59 0.65
CA GLY A 79 8.59 19.69 0.31
C GLY A 79 9.42 18.57 0.86
N GLU A 80 8.83 17.50 1.28
CA GLU A 80 9.53 16.40 1.88
C GLU A 80 9.17 15.11 1.20
N SER A 81 9.88 14.07 1.56
CA SER A 81 9.51 12.78 1.06
C SER A 81 8.14 12.41 1.57
N PHE A 82 7.48 11.55 0.84
CA PHE A 82 6.16 11.13 1.24
C PHE A 82 6.24 10.23 2.47
N TYR A 83 5.12 10.13 3.13
CA TYR A 83 4.96 9.16 4.20
C TYR A 83 3.50 8.75 4.25
N LEU A 84 3.21 7.70 4.98
CA LEU A 84 1.87 7.20 5.10
C LEU A 84 1.29 7.65 6.43
N SER A 85 0.05 8.09 6.38
CA SER A 85 -0.63 8.47 7.59
C SER A 85 -1.23 7.25 8.23
N GLY A 86 -1.60 7.39 9.43
CA GLY A 86 -2.31 6.34 10.09
C GLY A 86 -1.47 5.41 10.79
N ASN A 87 -1.44 5.14 11.68
CA ASN A 87 -0.84 4.31 12.59
C ASN A 87 -0.27 4.99 13.53
#